data_c4801fd7242fc53ea77e6274a0617900
#
_entry.id   c4801fd7242fc53ea77e6274a0617900
#
_cell.length_a   1.000
_cell.length_b   1.000
_cell.length_c   1.000
_cell.angle_alpha   90.00
_cell.angle_beta   90.00
_cell.angle_gamma   90.00
#
_symmetry.space_group_name_H-M   'P 1'
#
loop_
_entity.id
_entity.type
_entity.pdbx_description
1 polymer ?
#
loop_
_entity_poly.entity_id
_entity_poly.type
_entity_poly.pdbx_seq_one_letter_code
_entity_poly.pdbx_strand_id
1 'polypeptide(L)'
;PLGDGSAGAPLPAPLPFGTHDFRTRQVRLTPANFMDALQASCSIPFVLQAVHHIEGAPPGAYWDGGLTDYHMHLAYHQPQGAINNIAASAYSESAAGRFDSQFTMGGSEALQGAGLVLYPHFQHQVVPGWLDKALRWRHKATPALDSMVVLSPDPQWVKTLPNAKLPDRQDFTHYGPDTAARSKAWLAATGAAQQMADELAQWLQRPDMGVVHRL
;
A
#
# COMPACT_ATOMS: atom_id res chain seq x y z
N PRO A 1 -41.40 -7.08 -2.23
CA PRO A 1 -40.85 -6.85 -0.92
C PRO A 1 -39.43 -7.39 -0.98
N LEU A 2 -38.49 -6.49 -1.16
CA LEU A 2 -37.08 -6.80 -1.04
C LEU A 2 -36.83 -6.96 0.45
N GLY A 3 -36.53 -8.17 0.86
CA GLY A 3 -36.16 -8.47 2.24
C GLY A 3 -35.00 -7.60 2.67
N ASP A 4 -35.11 -7.04 3.86
CA ASP A 4 -34.06 -6.28 4.49
C ASP A 4 -32.84 -7.20 4.72
N GLY A 5 -31.88 -7.12 3.85
CA GLY A 5 -30.61 -7.84 3.95
C GLY A 5 -29.66 -7.27 4.99
N SER A 6 -30.17 -6.70 6.07
CA SER A 6 -29.35 -6.08 7.12
C SER A 6 -28.78 -7.04 8.16
N ALA A 7 -29.02 -8.34 8.03
CA ALA A 7 -28.38 -9.34 8.89
C ALA A 7 -26.94 -9.53 8.47
N GLY A 8 -26.05 -8.85 9.16
CA GLY A 8 -24.63 -8.95 9.28
C GLY A 8 -23.91 -10.08 8.53
N ALA A 9 -23.60 -9.86 7.26
CA ALA A 9 -22.50 -10.63 6.68
C ALA A 9 -21.26 -10.40 7.57
N PRO A 10 -20.50 -11.46 7.92
CA PRO A 10 -19.30 -11.30 8.71
C PRO A 10 -18.39 -10.27 8.03
N LEU A 11 -17.86 -9.34 8.82
CA LEU A 11 -16.86 -8.39 8.33
C LEU A 11 -15.72 -9.20 7.70
N PRO A 12 -15.15 -8.71 6.60
CA PRO A 12 -14.00 -9.34 6.00
C PRO A 12 -12.89 -9.50 7.03
N ALA A 13 -11.97 -10.43 6.76
CA ALA A 13 -10.79 -10.67 7.58
C ALA A 13 -10.13 -9.37 8.04
N PRO A 14 -9.50 -9.34 9.23
CA PRO A 14 -8.83 -8.14 9.73
C PRO A 14 -7.86 -7.62 8.69
N LEU A 15 -7.71 -6.28 8.65
CA LEU A 15 -6.79 -5.65 7.71
C LEU A 15 -5.37 -6.24 7.88
N PRO A 16 -4.65 -6.50 6.78
CA PRO A 16 -3.29 -7.07 6.84
C PRO A 16 -2.25 -6.06 7.33
N PHE A 17 -2.66 -4.97 7.96
CA PHE A 17 -1.80 -3.90 8.45
C PHE A 17 -2.38 -3.23 9.69
N GLY A 18 -1.50 -2.67 10.53
CA GLY A 18 -1.87 -1.94 11.74
C GLY A 18 -2.30 -0.51 11.42
N THR A 19 -3.35 -0.06 12.11
CA THR A 19 -3.90 1.29 11.95
C THR A 19 -4.04 1.97 13.31
N HIS A 20 -3.07 1.76 14.20
CA HIS A 20 -3.14 2.24 15.58
C HIS A 20 -3.31 3.75 15.72
N ASP A 21 -2.76 4.51 14.77
CA ASP A 21 -2.82 5.97 14.75
C ASP A 21 -4.10 6.50 14.08
N PHE A 22 -4.94 5.63 13.53
CA PHE A 22 -6.13 6.01 12.77
C PHE A 22 -7.39 5.32 13.30
N ARG A 23 -8.52 6.03 13.24
CA ARG A 23 -9.85 5.43 13.47
C ARG A 23 -10.36 4.78 12.20
N THR A 24 -9.74 3.68 11.80
CA THR A 24 -10.12 2.96 10.57
C THR A 24 -11.50 2.36 10.68
N ARG A 25 -12.30 2.51 9.62
CA ARG A 25 -13.60 1.87 9.43
C ARG A 25 -13.58 1.12 8.11
N GLN A 26 -14.07 -0.12 8.14
CA GLN A 26 -14.31 -0.89 6.94
C GLN A 26 -15.77 -0.72 6.52
N VAL A 27 -15.99 -0.39 5.27
CA VAL A 27 -17.30 -0.26 4.67
C VAL A 27 -17.42 -1.23 3.52
N ARG A 28 -18.50 -2.00 3.49
CA ARG A 28 -18.73 -2.95 2.40
C ARG A 28 -18.93 -2.19 1.09
N LEU A 29 -18.18 -2.56 0.06
CA LEU A 29 -18.38 -2.02 -1.27
C LEU A 29 -19.61 -2.66 -1.91
N THR A 30 -20.50 -1.83 -2.44
CA THR A 30 -21.74 -2.22 -3.12
C THR A 30 -21.86 -1.47 -4.44
N PRO A 31 -22.72 -1.90 -5.39
CA PRO A 31 -22.99 -1.12 -6.59
C PRO A 31 -23.48 0.32 -6.29
N ALA A 32 -24.17 0.52 -5.16
CA ALA A 32 -24.71 1.83 -4.79
C ALA A 32 -23.64 2.82 -4.32
N ASN A 33 -22.58 2.35 -3.64
CA ASN A 33 -21.53 3.23 -3.11
C ASN A 33 -20.21 3.16 -3.90
N PHE A 34 -20.11 2.28 -4.91
CA PHE A 34 -18.86 2.04 -5.64
C PHE A 34 -18.26 3.31 -6.27
N MET A 35 -19.09 4.07 -6.99
CA MET A 35 -18.61 5.26 -7.70
C MET A 35 -18.16 6.36 -6.75
N ASP A 36 -18.91 6.58 -5.67
CA ASP A 36 -18.56 7.58 -4.65
C ASP A 36 -17.30 7.18 -3.90
N ALA A 37 -17.14 5.90 -3.56
CA ALA A 37 -15.93 5.36 -2.94
C ALA A 37 -14.71 5.48 -3.86
N LEU A 38 -14.86 5.15 -5.16
CA LEU A 38 -13.81 5.30 -6.16
C LEU A 38 -13.42 6.77 -6.33
N GLN A 39 -14.41 7.66 -6.46
CA GLN A 39 -14.15 9.09 -6.58
C GLN A 39 -13.44 9.63 -5.35
N ALA A 40 -13.85 9.23 -4.14
CA ALA A 40 -13.19 9.62 -2.90
C ALA A 40 -11.73 9.17 -2.88
N SER A 41 -11.46 7.93 -3.27
CA SER A 41 -10.09 7.37 -3.35
C SER A 41 -9.18 8.11 -4.34
N CYS A 42 -9.75 8.85 -5.30
CA CYS A 42 -9.01 9.63 -6.28
C CYS A 42 -9.05 11.15 -5.98
N SER A 43 -9.77 11.57 -4.94
CA SER A 43 -9.97 13.01 -4.63
C SER A 43 -8.77 13.58 -3.89
N ILE A 44 -7.84 14.18 -4.63
CA ILE A 44 -6.66 14.84 -4.07
C ILE A 44 -7.06 16.24 -3.58
N PRO A 45 -6.76 16.60 -2.32
CA PRO A 45 -7.01 17.93 -1.78
C PRO A 45 -6.39 19.04 -2.63
N PHE A 46 -7.05 20.19 -2.68
CA PHE A 46 -6.69 21.37 -3.48
C PHE A 46 -6.81 21.20 -5.01
N VAL A 47 -6.98 19.97 -5.52
CA VAL A 47 -7.12 19.67 -6.95
C VAL A 47 -8.55 19.26 -7.27
N LEU A 48 -9.16 18.44 -6.43
CA LEU A 48 -10.52 17.93 -6.59
C LEU A 48 -11.37 18.31 -5.37
N GLN A 49 -12.65 18.04 -5.46
CA GLN A 49 -13.58 18.23 -4.33
C GLN A 49 -13.67 16.94 -3.51
N ALA A 50 -13.92 17.10 -2.20
CA ALA A 50 -14.21 15.97 -1.32
C ALA A 50 -15.53 15.30 -1.72
N VAL A 51 -15.61 14.00 -1.49
CA VAL A 51 -16.89 13.28 -1.52
C VAL A 51 -17.49 13.34 -0.12
N HIS A 52 -18.70 13.92 0.00
CA HIS A 52 -19.33 14.16 1.32
C HIS A 52 -20.28 13.05 1.76
N HIS A 53 -20.66 12.17 0.84
CA HIS A 53 -21.56 11.06 1.14
C HIS A 53 -21.10 9.80 0.44
N ILE A 54 -20.93 8.74 1.22
CA ILE A 54 -20.72 7.37 0.71
C ILE A 54 -21.69 6.48 1.46
N GLU A 55 -22.58 5.81 0.75
CA GLU A 55 -23.61 4.95 1.37
C GLU A 55 -22.96 3.89 2.26
N GLY A 56 -23.45 3.75 3.48
CA GLY A 56 -22.91 2.81 4.48
C GLY A 56 -21.67 3.31 5.22
N ALA A 57 -21.10 4.44 4.84
CA ALA A 57 -19.97 5.05 5.53
C ALA A 57 -20.43 6.13 6.54
N PRO A 58 -19.63 6.43 7.59
CA PRO A 58 -19.93 7.53 8.50
C PRO A 58 -20.06 8.88 7.77
N PRO A 59 -20.83 9.83 8.28
CA PRO A 59 -20.85 11.18 7.72
C PRO A 59 -19.49 11.85 7.78
N GLY A 60 -19.07 12.51 6.68
CA GLY A 60 -17.80 13.23 6.65
C GLY A 60 -17.39 13.63 5.24
N ALA A 61 -16.20 14.24 5.14
CA ALA A 61 -15.53 14.55 3.90
C ALA A 61 -14.49 13.46 3.61
N TYR A 62 -14.61 12.82 2.47
CA TYR A 62 -13.75 11.73 2.05
C TYR A 62 -12.77 12.18 0.98
N TRP A 63 -11.52 11.79 1.12
CA TRP A 63 -10.40 12.17 0.30
C TRP A 63 -9.55 10.96 -0.06
N ASP A 64 -8.61 11.16 -0.98
CA ASP A 64 -7.60 10.18 -1.35
C ASP A 64 -6.84 9.64 -0.13
N GLY A 65 -6.70 8.32 -0.06
CA GLY A 65 -6.01 7.63 1.04
C GLY A 65 -4.54 8.01 1.19
N GLY A 66 -3.90 8.50 0.13
CA GLY A 66 -2.53 9.00 0.16
C GLY A 66 -2.32 10.20 1.09
N LEU A 67 -3.40 10.82 1.61
CA LEU A 67 -3.28 11.83 2.67
C LEU A 67 -2.62 11.26 3.93
N THR A 68 -2.93 10.01 4.26
CA THR A 68 -2.52 9.35 5.49
C THR A 68 -1.51 8.23 5.26
N ASP A 69 -1.53 7.61 4.09
CA ASP A 69 -0.61 6.54 3.70
C ASP A 69 -0.21 6.69 2.23
N TYR A 70 0.76 7.55 1.99
CA TYR A 70 1.19 7.89 0.64
C TYR A 70 2.14 6.85 0.04
N HIS A 71 3.08 6.32 0.84
CA HIS A 71 4.08 5.35 0.44
C HIS A 71 4.10 4.12 1.34
N MET A 72 2.93 3.55 1.63
CA MET A 72 2.82 2.34 2.45
C MET A 72 3.53 2.48 3.81
N HIS A 73 3.27 3.56 4.52
CA HIS A 73 3.91 3.86 5.81
C HIS A 73 3.13 3.32 7.02
N LEU A 74 2.26 2.35 6.83
CA LEU A 74 1.55 1.64 7.89
C LEU A 74 2.31 0.36 8.28
N ALA A 75 2.02 -0.21 9.43
CA ALA A 75 2.58 -1.48 9.86
C ALA A 75 1.91 -2.63 9.10
N TYR A 76 2.38 -2.92 7.88
CA TYR A 76 1.82 -3.93 6.99
C TYR A 76 2.09 -5.36 7.44
N HIS A 77 3.10 -5.56 8.28
CA HIS A 77 3.32 -6.84 8.93
C HIS A 77 2.96 -6.73 10.41
N GLN A 78 1.93 -7.47 10.82
CA GLN A 78 1.61 -7.66 12.24
C GLN A 78 1.93 -9.10 12.62
N PRO A 79 2.64 -9.34 13.73
CA PRO A 79 2.78 -10.69 14.28
C PRO A 79 1.39 -11.31 14.47
N GLN A 80 1.21 -12.55 14.04
CA GLN A 80 -0.08 -13.26 14.09
C GLN A 80 -0.76 -13.17 15.46
N GLY A 81 0.01 -13.12 16.55
CA GLY A 81 -0.51 -12.94 17.91
C GLY A 81 -1.13 -11.57 18.20
N ALA A 82 -0.67 -10.50 17.54
CA ALA A 82 -1.25 -9.17 17.70
C ALA A 82 -2.60 -9.03 17.01
N ILE A 83 -2.78 -9.69 15.86
CA ILE A 83 -4.06 -9.71 15.13
C ILE A 83 -5.15 -10.41 15.98
N ASN A 84 -4.82 -11.50 16.66
CA ASN A 84 -5.77 -12.22 17.50
C ASN A 84 -6.20 -11.37 18.72
N ASN A 85 -5.32 -10.57 19.28
CA ASN A 85 -5.67 -9.71 20.42
C ASN A 85 -6.54 -8.51 19.99
N ILE A 86 -6.33 -7.96 18.80
CA ILE A 86 -7.16 -6.88 18.26
C ILE A 86 -8.54 -7.41 17.87
N ALA A 87 -8.61 -8.58 17.24
CA ALA A 87 -9.85 -9.25 16.92
C ALA A 87 -10.64 -9.60 18.20
N ALA A 88 -9.98 -10.18 19.22
CA ALA A 88 -10.61 -10.50 20.50
C ALA A 88 -11.15 -9.26 21.22
N SER A 89 -10.44 -8.14 21.18
CA SER A 89 -10.92 -6.86 21.78
C SER A 89 -12.07 -6.23 21.01
N ALA A 90 -12.13 -6.39 19.68
CA ALA A 90 -13.21 -5.85 18.86
C ALA A 90 -14.48 -6.71 18.86
N TYR A 91 -14.35 -8.00 19.21
CA TYR A 91 -15.44 -8.98 19.19
C TYR A 91 -15.98 -9.37 20.58
N SER A 92 -15.46 -8.78 21.67
CA SER A 92 -15.94 -9.11 23.03
C SER A 92 -17.36 -8.61 23.33
N GLU A 93 -18.02 -7.90 22.43
CA GLU A 93 -19.37 -7.37 22.64
C GLU A 93 -20.50 -7.98 21.81
N SER A 94 -20.29 -8.97 20.97
CA SER A 94 -21.42 -9.76 20.47
C SER A 94 -21.05 -11.10 19.85
N ALA A 95 -21.69 -12.13 20.38
CA ALA A 95 -21.97 -13.45 19.81
C ALA A 95 -20.86 -14.49 19.74
N ALA A 96 -20.99 -15.45 20.67
CA ALA A 96 -20.41 -16.78 20.61
C ALA A 96 -20.86 -17.53 19.32
N GLY A 97 -19.96 -17.67 18.36
CA GLY A 97 -20.11 -18.56 17.21
C GLY A 97 -18.79 -19.29 16.97
N ARG A 98 -18.82 -20.60 17.13
CA ARG A 98 -17.68 -21.50 16.90
C ARG A 98 -17.15 -21.33 15.49
N PHE A 99 -15.88 -20.97 15.36
CA PHE A 99 -15.11 -21.10 14.13
C PHE A 99 -14.33 -22.42 14.20
N ASP A 100 -14.67 -23.35 13.31
CA ASP A 100 -14.00 -24.63 13.17
C ASP A 100 -12.66 -24.40 12.45
N SER A 101 -11.57 -24.61 13.17
CA SER A 101 -10.20 -24.42 12.67
C SER A 101 -9.73 -25.72 12.01
N GLN A 102 -10.05 -25.93 10.73
CA GLN A 102 -9.41 -26.96 9.91
C GLN A 102 -8.87 -26.38 8.61
N PHE A 103 -7.80 -25.60 8.72
CA PHE A 103 -6.84 -25.45 7.63
C PHE A 103 -5.43 -25.58 8.19
N THR A 104 -5.02 -26.81 8.47
CA THR A 104 -3.65 -27.17 8.79
C THR A 104 -2.88 -27.33 7.49
N MET A 105 -2.13 -26.31 7.09
CA MET A 105 -1.00 -26.48 6.20
C MET A 105 0.14 -27.08 7.02
N GLY A 106 0.44 -28.35 6.75
CA GLY A 106 1.49 -29.09 7.42
C GLY A 106 2.88 -28.53 7.18
N GLY A 107 3.65 -28.44 8.24
CA GLY A 107 5.10 -28.52 8.26
C GLY A 107 5.85 -27.21 8.01
N SER A 108 6.12 -26.48 9.06
CA SER A 108 7.46 -25.98 9.40
C SER A 108 7.37 -25.12 10.67
N GLU A 109 7.78 -25.64 11.79
CA GLU A 109 7.96 -24.93 13.07
C GLU A 109 9.12 -23.92 13.07
N ALA A 110 9.67 -23.56 11.90
CA ALA A 110 10.93 -22.86 11.82
C ALA A 110 10.85 -21.39 11.43
N LEU A 111 9.67 -20.82 11.15
CA LEU A 111 9.55 -19.39 10.82
C LEU A 111 8.32 -18.75 11.49
N GLN A 112 8.26 -18.78 12.81
CA GLN A 112 7.51 -17.79 13.58
C GLN A 112 8.26 -16.44 13.57
N GLY A 113 8.98 -16.14 12.50
CA GLY A 113 9.66 -14.89 12.25
C GLY A 113 8.71 -13.88 11.62
N ALA A 114 8.87 -12.64 11.97
CA ALA A 114 8.19 -11.52 11.34
C ALA A 114 8.35 -11.62 9.80
N GLY A 115 7.24 -11.71 9.07
CA GLY A 115 7.28 -11.69 7.62
C GLY A 115 7.84 -10.36 7.13
N LEU A 116 8.57 -10.38 6.01
CA LEU A 116 9.08 -9.18 5.38
C LEU A 116 8.10 -8.69 4.32
N VAL A 117 7.94 -7.39 4.24
CA VAL A 117 7.16 -6.73 3.18
C VAL A 117 8.14 -6.19 2.15
N LEU A 118 8.19 -6.81 0.97
CA LEU A 118 8.97 -6.27 -0.15
C LEU A 118 8.17 -5.17 -0.83
N TYR A 119 8.72 -3.97 -0.84
CA TYR A 119 8.11 -2.78 -1.44
C TYR A 119 8.94 -2.25 -2.62
N PRO A 120 8.66 -2.65 -3.86
CA PRO A 120 9.22 -2.01 -5.04
C PRO A 120 8.75 -0.55 -5.11
N HIS A 121 9.70 0.38 -5.12
CA HIS A 121 9.40 1.80 -5.07
C HIS A 121 10.31 2.59 -6.02
N PHE A 122 9.85 3.75 -6.46
CA PHE A 122 10.59 4.59 -7.42
C PHE A 122 11.71 5.41 -6.76
N GLN A 123 11.79 5.45 -5.45
CA GLN A 123 12.81 6.16 -4.67
C GLN A 123 13.09 5.44 -3.35
N HIS A 124 14.24 5.68 -2.74
CA HIS A 124 14.64 5.06 -1.49
C HIS A 124 13.94 5.62 -0.24
N GLN A 125 13.30 6.80 -0.34
CA GLN A 125 12.61 7.42 0.78
C GLN A 125 11.13 7.05 0.82
N VAL A 126 10.62 6.73 2.01
CA VAL A 126 9.20 6.49 2.25
C VAL A 126 8.59 7.75 2.84
N VAL A 127 7.64 8.35 2.12
CA VAL A 127 6.93 9.56 2.55
C VAL A 127 5.62 9.14 3.22
N PRO A 128 5.37 9.48 4.50
CA PRO A 128 4.22 8.99 5.23
C PRO A 128 2.88 9.40 4.62
N GLY A 129 2.67 10.69 4.42
CA GLY A 129 1.45 11.23 3.85
C GLY A 129 1.72 12.21 2.73
N TRP A 130 0.72 12.43 1.87
CA TRP A 130 0.87 13.34 0.74
C TRP A 130 1.27 14.77 1.15
N LEU A 131 0.76 15.26 2.28
CA LEU A 131 1.11 16.56 2.84
C LEU A 131 2.54 16.61 3.40
N ASP A 132 3.12 15.45 3.71
CA ASP A 132 4.47 15.36 4.27
C ASP A 132 5.58 15.49 3.22
N LYS A 133 5.26 15.55 1.93
CA LYS A 133 6.25 15.64 0.84
C LYS A 133 7.29 16.74 1.03
N ALA A 134 6.88 17.89 1.54
CA ALA A 134 7.78 19.01 1.81
C ALA A 134 8.49 18.92 3.18
N LEU A 135 8.03 18.02 4.05
CA LEU A 135 8.48 17.90 5.44
C LEU A 135 9.51 16.77 5.57
N ARG A 136 10.68 16.94 4.98
CA ARG A 136 11.72 15.89 4.91
C ARG A 136 12.11 15.31 6.26
N TRP A 137 11.96 16.04 7.34
CA TRP A 137 12.22 15.58 8.71
C TRP A 137 11.23 14.50 9.17
N ARG A 138 10.08 14.35 8.48
CA ARG A 138 9.08 13.30 8.73
C ARG A 138 9.33 12.03 7.90
N HIS A 139 10.28 12.04 6.96
CA HIS A 139 10.60 10.89 6.11
C HIS A 139 11.56 9.90 6.79
N LYS A 140 11.69 9.95 8.10
CA LYS A 140 12.51 9.03 8.86
C LYS A 140 11.83 7.68 9.01
N ALA A 141 12.64 6.63 9.09
CA ALA A 141 12.15 5.31 9.45
C ALA A 141 11.42 5.36 10.79
N THR A 142 10.32 4.63 10.88
CA THR A 142 9.51 4.45 12.09
C THR A 142 9.34 2.96 12.34
N PRO A 143 8.92 2.54 13.54
CA PRO A 143 8.65 1.13 13.82
C PRO A 143 7.63 0.49 12.85
N ALA A 144 6.78 1.28 12.20
CA ALA A 144 5.88 0.77 11.17
C ALA A 144 6.61 0.19 9.95
N LEU A 145 7.86 0.60 9.71
CA LEU A 145 8.69 0.16 8.59
C LEU A 145 9.70 -0.94 8.96
N ASP A 146 9.71 -1.44 10.19
CA ASP A 146 10.72 -2.39 10.68
C ASP A 146 10.74 -3.71 9.88
N SER A 147 9.62 -4.09 9.28
CA SER A 147 9.51 -5.28 8.43
C SER A 147 9.55 -4.98 6.92
N MET A 148 9.78 -3.73 6.53
CA MET A 148 9.74 -3.32 5.13
C MET A 148 11.12 -3.35 4.51
N VAL A 149 11.22 -3.98 3.34
CA VAL A 149 12.39 -3.93 2.45
C VAL A 149 11.99 -3.13 1.22
N VAL A 150 12.54 -1.92 1.11
CA VAL A 150 12.31 -1.06 -0.06
C VAL A 150 13.30 -1.43 -1.16
N LEU A 151 12.78 -1.83 -2.31
CA LEU A 151 13.58 -2.04 -3.52
C LEU A 151 13.43 -0.81 -4.42
N SER A 152 14.47 -0.02 -4.55
CA SER A 152 14.44 1.21 -5.35
C SER A 152 15.60 1.27 -6.33
N PRO A 153 15.41 1.94 -7.49
CA PRO A 153 16.48 2.09 -8.48
C PRO A 153 17.60 3.01 -7.95
N ASP A 154 18.84 2.67 -8.27
CA ASP A 154 19.97 3.52 -8.00
C ASP A 154 19.86 4.85 -8.79
N PRO A 155 20.10 6.01 -8.18
CA PRO A 155 20.02 7.29 -8.88
C PRO A 155 20.96 7.45 -10.08
N GLN A 156 22.12 6.76 -10.10
CA GLN A 156 23.03 6.79 -11.26
C GLN A 156 22.45 5.94 -12.39
N TRP A 157 21.88 4.76 -12.06
CA TRP A 157 21.19 3.96 -13.05
C TRP A 157 20.00 4.73 -13.67
N VAL A 158 19.21 5.45 -12.87
CA VAL A 158 18.10 6.28 -13.38
C VAL A 158 18.60 7.29 -14.43
N LYS A 159 19.80 7.85 -14.28
CA LYS A 159 20.38 8.78 -15.27
C LYS A 159 20.68 8.13 -16.61
N THR A 160 20.77 6.81 -16.69
CA THR A 160 20.98 6.08 -17.95
C THR A 160 19.69 5.88 -18.76
N LEU A 161 18.54 6.09 -18.12
CA LEU A 161 17.24 5.97 -18.76
C LEU A 161 16.95 7.11 -19.74
N PRO A 162 16.01 6.94 -20.68
CA PRO A 162 15.54 8.05 -21.50
C PRO A 162 15.14 9.25 -20.64
N ASN A 163 15.55 10.46 -21.06
CA ASN A 163 15.37 11.72 -20.34
C ASN A 163 16.06 11.77 -18.96
N ALA A 164 16.96 10.83 -18.66
CA ALA A 164 17.68 10.71 -17.38
C ALA A 164 16.74 10.68 -16.16
N LYS A 165 15.57 10.09 -16.31
CA LYS A 165 14.55 9.97 -15.25
C LYS A 165 13.67 8.76 -15.44
N LEU A 166 12.95 8.38 -14.38
CA LEU A 166 11.84 7.42 -14.50
C LEU A 166 10.67 8.05 -15.28
N PRO A 167 9.92 7.26 -16.06
CA PRO A 167 8.69 7.70 -16.68
C PRO A 167 7.70 8.31 -15.67
N ASP A 168 7.14 9.47 -15.99
CA ASP A 168 6.15 10.13 -15.16
C ASP A 168 5.16 10.97 -15.98
N ARG A 169 4.23 11.64 -15.27
CA ARG A 169 3.19 12.47 -15.90
C ARG A 169 3.74 13.68 -16.66
N GLN A 170 4.95 14.15 -16.37
CA GLN A 170 5.55 15.28 -17.10
C GLN A 170 5.88 14.90 -18.55
N ASP A 171 6.03 13.60 -18.83
CA ASP A 171 6.27 13.11 -20.18
C ASP A 171 5.10 13.41 -21.13
N PHE A 172 3.87 13.55 -20.61
CA PHE A 172 2.74 13.97 -21.44
C PHE A 172 2.93 15.40 -21.97
N THR A 173 3.50 16.28 -21.16
CA THR A 173 3.82 17.63 -21.58
C THR A 173 5.10 17.66 -22.43
N HIS A 174 6.13 16.90 -22.04
CA HIS A 174 7.41 16.85 -22.75
C HIS A 174 7.28 16.36 -24.18
N TYR A 175 6.54 15.28 -24.40
CA TYR A 175 6.33 14.69 -25.74
C TYR A 175 5.11 15.28 -26.46
N GLY A 176 4.18 15.91 -25.74
CA GLY A 176 2.95 16.46 -26.33
C GLY A 176 2.18 15.43 -27.16
N PRO A 177 1.90 15.74 -28.45
CA PRO A 177 1.18 14.82 -29.33
C PRO A 177 2.03 13.64 -29.85
N ASP A 178 3.35 13.65 -29.66
CA ASP A 178 4.23 12.57 -30.10
C ASP A 178 4.15 11.36 -29.15
N THR A 179 3.04 10.65 -29.27
CA THR A 179 2.78 9.43 -28.50
C THR A 179 3.76 8.31 -28.82
N ALA A 180 4.27 8.27 -30.07
CA ALA A 180 5.22 7.23 -30.49
C ALA A 180 6.57 7.39 -29.79
N ALA A 181 7.11 8.61 -29.74
CA ALA A 181 8.36 8.88 -29.01
C ALA A 181 8.21 8.62 -27.50
N ARG A 182 7.08 9.05 -26.88
CA ARG A 182 6.79 8.77 -25.49
C ARG A 182 6.73 7.27 -25.21
N SER A 183 5.98 6.51 -26.02
CA SER A 183 5.87 5.06 -25.85
C SER A 183 7.23 4.37 -26.00
N LYS A 184 8.05 4.79 -26.96
CA LYS A 184 9.41 4.28 -27.14
C LYS A 184 10.27 4.50 -25.90
N ALA A 185 10.24 5.71 -25.33
CA ALA A 185 10.98 6.02 -24.10
C ALA A 185 10.51 5.20 -22.89
N TRP A 186 9.20 5.04 -22.74
CA TRP A 186 8.63 4.26 -21.65
C TRP A 186 8.92 2.76 -21.78
N LEU A 187 8.84 2.21 -22.99
CA LEU A 187 9.22 0.80 -23.24
C LEU A 187 10.71 0.56 -22.98
N ALA A 188 11.58 1.52 -23.34
CA ALA A 188 13.00 1.43 -23.06
C ALA A 188 13.25 1.42 -21.54
N ALA A 189 12.58 2.29 -20.77
CA ALA A 189 12.70 2.31 -19.32
C ALA A 189 12.16 1.02 -18.69
N THR A 190 11.03 0.49 -19.18
CA THR A 190 10.46 -0.79 -18.72
C THR A 190 11.41 -1.94 -19.02
N GLY A 191 12.00 -1.99 -20.22
CA GLY A 191 12.98 -3.01 -20.58
C GLY A 191 14.24 -2.94 -19.70
N ALA A 192 14.73 -1.72 -19.42
CA ALA A 192 15.86 -1.53 -18.52
C ALA A 192 15.56 -1.95 -17.08
N ALA A 193 14.31 -1.84 -16.62
CA ALA A 193 13.91 -2.25 -15.28
C ALA A 193 14.03 -3.77 -15.04
N GLN A 194 14.14 -4.59 -16.10
CA GLN A 194 14.42 -6.02 -15.98
C GLN A 194 15.73 -6.27 -15.19
N GLN A 195 16.71 -5.39 -15.34
CA GLN A 195 17.96 -5.48 -14.59
C GLN A 195 17.71 -5.52 -13.06
N MET A 196 16.77 -4.72 -12.54
CA MET A 196 16.48 -4.73 -11.10
C MET A 196 15.88 -6.07 -10.64
N ALA A 197 15.04 -6.70 -11.49
CA ALA A 197 14.49 -8.01 -11.19
C ALA A 197 15.57 -9.08 -11.19
N ASP A 198 16.50 -9.02 -12.14
CA ASP A 198 17.61 -9.96 -12.27
C ASP A 198 18.59 -9.82 -11.09
N GLU A 199 18.91 -8.59 -10.69
CA GLU A 199 19.76 -8.31 -9.51
C GLU A 199 19.10 -8.80 -8.21
N LEU A 200 17.78 -8.58 -8.03
CA LEU A 200 17.06 -9.12 -6.89
C LEU A 200 17.07 -10.65 -6.89
N ALA A 201 16.85 -11.28 -8.04
CA ALA A 201 16.88 -12.74 -8.16
C ALA A 201 18.28 -13.31 -7.83
N GLN A 202 19.35 -12.66 -8.25
CA GLN A 202 20.72 -13.02 -7.90
C GLN A 202 21.00 -12.84 -6.40
N TRP A 203 20.57 -11.70 -5.85
CA TRP A 203 20.73 -11.41 -4.43
C TRP A 203 20.01 -12.43 -3.55
N LEU A 204 18.81 -12.86 -3.92
CA LEU A 204 18.04 -13.88 -3.19
C LEU A 204 18.77 -15.24 -3.16
N GLN A 205 19.55 -15.56 -4.19
CA GLN A 205 20.36 -16.80 -4.21
C GLN A 205 21.59 -16.70 -3.31
N ARG A 206 22.16 -15.51 -3.18
CA ARG A 206 23.36 -15.25 -2.37
C ARG A 206 23.27 -13.86 -1.72
N PRO A 207 22.52 -13.73 -0.62
CA PRO A 207 22.31 -12.45 0.02
C PRO A 207 23.63 -11.80 0.47
N ASP A 208 23.83 -10.56 0.05
CA ASP A 208 24.91 -9.69 0.53
C ASP A 208 24.27 -8.52 1.29
N MET A 209 24.49 -8.48 2.61
CA MET A 209 23.99 -7.43 3.46
C MET A 209 24.75 -6.11 3.31
N GLY A 210 25.89 -6.10 2.61
CA GLY A 210 26.67 -4.89 2.33
C GLY A 210 25.94 -3.91 1.40
N VAL A 211 24.97 -4.40 0.62
CA VAL A 211 24.16 -3.57 -0.28
C VAL A 211 22.83 -3.14 0.34
N VAL A 212 22.55 -3.56 1.57
CA VAL A 212 21.32 -3.22 2.29
C VAL A 212 21.59 -2.03 3.19
N HIS A 213 20.84 -0.95 2.99
CA HIS A 213 20.97 0.28 3.76
C HIS A 213 19.75 0.48 4.67
N ARG A 214 19.93 1.15 5.79
CA ARG A 214 18.80 1.57 6.63
C ARG A 214 18.05 2.71 5.97
N LEU A 215 16.73 2.70 6.11
CA LEU A 215 15.86 3.80 5.69
C LEU A 215 16.10 5.06 6.51
#